data_242984182e82c29b377349ae8e3184cf
#
_entry.id   242984182e82c29b377349ae8e3184cf
#
_cell.length_a   1.000
_cell.length_b   1.000
_cell.length_c   1.000
_cell.angle_alpha   90.00
_cell.angle_beta   90.00
_cell.angle_gamma   90.00
#
_symmetry.space_group_name_H-M   'P 1'
#
loop_
_entity.id
_entity.type
_entity.pdbx_description
1 polymer ?
#
loop_
_entity_poly.entity_id
_entity_poly.type
_entity_poly.pdbx_seq_one_letter_code
_entity_poly.pdbx_strand_id
1 'polypeptide(L)'
;QGTVLTNKYAEGYPGKRYYGGCQHVDVVENLAIDRAKQLFGCEYVNVQPNSGSQANQGVFQALIKPGDTILGMSLDAGGHLTHGARPNQSGKWFNAVHYGVRKEDGLLDMDQLAKEHQPKLSIAGFSAYSRVLDFKAFREIADEVGAYFLVDMAHVAGLVAGGQYPSPFPHAHVATTTTHKTLRGPRGGMIMTNDADIA
;
A
#
# COMPACT_ATOMS: atom_id res chain seq x y z
N GLN A 1 -0.18 22.04 -0.16
CA GLN A 1 -0.62 21.74 1.22
C GLN A 1 -0.95 23.01 2.03
N GLY A 2 -0.28 24.12 1.82
CA GLY A 2 -0.55 25.38 2.52
C GLY A 2 -1.70 26.20 1.91
N THR A 3 -2.85 25.60 1.72
CA THR A 3 -4.04 26.28 1.15
C THR A 3 -5.06 26.63 2.24
N VAL A 4 -6.09 27.38 1.87
CA VAL A 4 -7.18 27.74 2.78
C VAL A 4 -7.96 26.53 3.32
N LEU A 5 -7.85 25.37 2.67
CA LEU A 5 -8.47 24.12 3.13
C LEU A 5 -7.93 23.66 4.50
N THR A 6 -6.69 24.04 4.87
CA THR A 6 -6.11 23.72 6.17
C THR A 6 -6.79 24.43 7.34
N ASN A 7 -7.58 25.46 7.09
CA ASN A 7 -8.31 26.21 8.12
C ASN A 7 -9.58 25.49 8.59
N LYS A 8 -9.98 24.38 7.93
CA LYS A 8 -11.22 23.67 8.22
C LYS A 8 -10.94 22.27 8.76
N TYR A 9 -11.45 22.00 9.97
CA TYR A 9 -11.57 20.64 10.47
C TYR A 9 -12.59 19.87 9.65
N ALA A 10 -12.17 18.75 9.05
CA ALA A 10 -12.98 17.93 8.17
C ALA A 10 -12.87 16.44 8.55
N GLU A 11 -12.90 16.16 9.85
CA GLU A 11 -12.86 14.79 10.37
C GLU A 11 -14.08 13.99 9.88
N GLY A 12 -13.86 12.73 9.57
CA GLY A 12 -14.82 11.84 8.91
C GLY A 12 -14.59 11.76 7.41
N TYR A 13 -15.62 11.42 6.67
CA TYR A 13 -15.57 11.21 5.22
C TYR A 13 -16.57 12.09 4.48
N PRO A 14 -16.46 12.28 3.17
CA PRO A 14 -17.43 13.05 2.40
C PRO A 14 -18.88 12.64 2.69
N GLY A 15 -19.72 13.60 3.00
CA GLY A 15 -21.11 13.37 3.41
C GLY A 15 -21.31 12.77 4.82
N LYS A 16 -20.26 12.41 5.52
CA LYS A 16 -20.27 11.83 6.88
C LYS A 16 -19.24 12.53 7.77
N ARG A 17 -19.29 13.84 7.87
CA ARG A 17 -18.37 14.65 8.68
C ARG A 17 -18.90 14.86 10.09
N TYR A 18 -17.96 14.99 11.05
CA TYR A 18 -18.30 15.34 12.42
C TYR A 18 -18.63 16.82 12.59
N TYR A 19 -18.20 17.70 11.65
CA TYR A 19 -18.38 19.15 11.71
C TYR A 19 -19.18 19.64 10.51
N GLY A 20 -19.96 20.72 10.72
CA GLY A 20 -20.62 21.45 9.62
C GLY A 20 -19.62 22.24 8.76
N GLY A 21 -20.03 22.67 7.59
CA GLY A 21 -19.24 23.53 6.70
C GLY A 21 -18.16 22.78 5.90
N CYS A 22 -18.25 21.45 5.77
CA CYS A 22 -17.27 20.62 5.06
C CYS A 22 -17.60 20.39 3.58
N GLN A 23 -18.70 20.95 3.07
CA GLN A 23 -19.18 20.69 1.70
C GLN A 23 -18.14 21.01 0.61
N HIS A 24 -17.29 22.02 0.81
CA HIS A 24 -16.22 22.35 -0.14
C HIS A 24 -15.04 21.38 -0.06
N VAL A 25 -14.71 20.91 1.14
CA VAL A 25 -13.70 19.86 1.35
C VAL A 25 -14.18 18.54 0.75
N ASP A 26 -15.47 18.23 0.89
CA ASP A 26 -16.08 17.02 0.30
C ASP A 26 -15.93 17.01 -1.22
N VAL A 27 -16.12 18.15 -1.88
CA VAL A 27 -15.91 18.26 -3.35
C VAL A 27 -14.46 17.91 -3.72
N VAL A 28 -13.50 18.45 -2.98
CA VAL A 28 -12.06 18.20 -3.26
C VAL A 28 -11.70 16.74 -3.00
N GLU A 29 -12.16 16.18 -1.89
CA GLU A 29 -11.87 14.78 -1.55
C GLU A 29 -12.53 13.80 -2.53
N ASN A 30 -13.80 14.00 -2.87
CA ASN A 30 -14.49 13.19 -3.88
C ASN A 30 -13.80 13.27 -5.25
N LEU A 31 -13.38 14.46 -5.68
CA LEU A 31 -12.65 14.62 -6.93
C LEU A 31 -11.32 13.82 -6.92
N ALA A 32 -10.60 13.80 -5.81
CA ALA A 32 -9.38 13.02 -5.66
C ALA A 32 -9.66 11.52 -5.72
N ILE A 33 -10.72 11.06 -5.05
CA ILE A 33 -11.18 9.67 -5.06
C ILE A 33 -11.55 9.24 -6.49
N ASP A 34 -12.39 10.01 -7.18
CA ASP A 34 -12.84 9.67 -8.52
C ASP A 34 -11.69 9.61 -9.53
N ARG A 35 -10.76 10.57 -9.46
CA ARG A 35 -9.56 10.57 -10.30
C ARG A 35 -8.63 9.39 -10.02
N ALA A 36 -8.46 9.00 -8.75
CA ALA A 36 -7.65 7.85 -8.38
C ALA A 36 -8.29 6.54 -8.88
N LYS A 37 -9.62 6.39 -8.77
CA LYS A 37 -10.36 5.26 -9.35
C LYS A 37 -10.15 5.15 -10.85
N GLN A 38 -10.30 6.25 -11.58
CA GLN A 38 -10.08 6.27 -13.03
C GLN A 38 -8.64 5.96 -13.41
N LEU A 39 -7.67 6.50 -12.66
CA LEU A 39 -6.25 6.36 -12.97
C LEU A 39 -5.74 4.94 -12.77
N PHE A 40 -6.18 4.26 -11.71
CA PHE A 40 -5.67 2.94 -11.31
C PHE A 40 -6.64 1.80 -11.59
N GLY A 41 -7.87 2.08 -12.05
CA GLY A 41 -8.87 1.06 -12.34
C GLY A 41 -9.34 0.30 -11.10
N CYS A 42 -9.52 1.00 -9.97
CA CYS A 42 -9.97 0.42 -8.71
C CYS A 42 -11.34 0.95 -8.28
N GLU A 43 -12.03 0.20 -7.41
CA GLU A 43 -13.41 0.51 -7.01
C GLU A 43 -13.48 1.39 -5.76
N TYR A 44 -12.56 1.20 -4.81
CA TYR A 44 -12.54 1.91 -3.52
C TYR A 44 -11.20 2.58 -3.31
N VAL A 45 -11.23 3.82 -2.86
CA VAL A 45 -10.04 4.65 -2.63
C VAL A 45 -10.20 5.46 -1.36
N ASN A 46 -9.21 5.43 -0.50
CA ASN A 46 -9.03 6.37 0.60
C ASN A 46 -7.84 7.28 0.30
N VAL A 47 -8.08 8.59 0.21
CA VAL A 47 -7.07 9.61 -0.13
C VAL A 47 -6.60 10.41 1.10
N GLN A 48 -7.03 10.03 2.30
CA GLN A 48 -6.73 10.78 3.52
C GLN A 48 -5.32 10.53 4.11
N PRO A 49 -4.61 9.40 3.86
CA PRO A 49 -3.27 9.25 4.40
C PRO A 49 -2.35 10.40 3.99
N ASN A 50 -1.60 10.94 4.94
CA ASN A 50 -0.64 12.02 4.68
C ASN A 50 0.70 11.53 4.09
N SER A 51 0.88 10.23 4.06
CA SER A 51 2.11 9.57 3.59
C SER A 51 1.86 8.11 3.24
N GLY A 52 2.78 7.48 2.49
CA GLY A 52 2.76 6.04 2.26
C GLY A 52 2.91 5.24 3.55
N SER A 53 3.68 5.73 4.51
CA SER A 53 3.81 5.07 5.82
C SER A 53 2.49 5.04 6.59
N GLN A 54 1.72 6.13 6.56
CA GLN A 54 0.39 6.16 7.17
C GLN A 54 -0.59 5.27 6.40
N ALA A 55 -0.51 5.24 5.07
CA ALA A 55 -1.33 4.33 4.27
C ALA A 55 -1.07 2.87 4.63
N ASN A 56 0.19 2.44 4.69
CA ASN A 56 0.55 1.08 5.11
C ASN A 56 0.10 0.78 6.55
N GLN A 57 0.25 1.74 7.46
CA GLN A 57 -0.23 1.59 8.84
C GLN A 57 -1.75 1.41 8.90
N GLY A 58 -2.51 2.17 8.10
CA GLY A 58 -3.97 2.00 8.00
C GLY A 58 -4.36 0.60 7.54
N VAL A 59 -3.68 0.06 6.53
CA VAL A 59 -3.88 -1.31 6.05
C VAL A 59 -3.56 -2.33 7.15
N PHE A 60 -2.45 -2.17 7.87
CA PHE A 60 -2.10 -3.08 8.97
C PHE A 60 -3.15 -3.08 10.07
N GLN A 61 -3.65 -1.91 10.46
CA GLN A 61 -4.69 -1.81 11.49
C GLN A 61 -6.03 -2.42 11.07
N ALA A 62 -6.35 -2.36 9.77
CA ALA A 62 -7.59 -2.92 9.24
C ALA A 62 -7.54 -4.46 9.13
N LEU A 63 -6.41 -5.03 8.72
CA LEU A 63 -6.34 -6.42 8.29
C LEU A 63 -5.65 -7.37 9.28
N ILE A 64 -4.76 -6.86 10.14
CA ILE A 64 -3.93 -7.69 11.03
C ILE A 64 -3.84 -7.10 12.43
N LYS A 65 -3.30 -7.86 13.37
CA LYS A 65 -3.14 -7.48 14.78
C LYS A 65 -1.67 -7.44 15.18
N PRO A 66 -1.29 -6.60 16.17
CA PRO A 66 0.05 -6.67 16.75
C PRO A 66 0.42 -8.10 17.17
N GLY A 67 1.62 -8.54 16.79
CA GLY A 67 2.10 -9.91 16.98
C GLY A 67 1.87 -10.85 15.81
N ASP A 68 1.00 -10.50 14.86
CA ASP A 68 0.85 -11.28 13.63
C ASP A 68 2.14 -11.29 12.80
N THR A 69 2.33 -12.34 12.01
CA THR A 69 3.48 -12.44 11.10
C THR A 69 3.20 -11.69 9.81
N ILE A 70 4.14 -10.86 9.40
CA ILE A 70 4.16 -10.19 8.09
C ILE A 70 5.38 -10.63 7.30
N LEU A 71 5.23 -10.74 5.98
CA LEU A 71 6.31 -11.07 5.05
C LEU A 71 6.55 -9.90 4.11
N GLY A 72 7.75 -9.33 4.12
CA GLY A 72 8.11 -8.17 3.30
C GLY A 72 9.54 -8.24 2.78
N MET A 73 9.89 -7.39 1.81
CA MET A 73 11.25 -7.32 1.29
C MET A 73 12.20 -6.71 2.34
N SER A 74 13.37 -7.32 2.52
CA SER A 74 14.41 -6.79 3.40
C SER A 74 14.95 -5.45 2.88
N LEU A 75 15.42 -4.60 3.79
CA LEU A 75 16.07 -3.32 3.40
C LEU A 75 17.27 -3.55 2.51
N ASP A 76 18.09 -4.56 2.80
CA ASP A 76 19.29 -4.89 2.04
C ASP A 76 18.97 -5.33 0.60
N ALA A 77 17.79 -5.90 0.38
CA ALA A 77 17.30 -6.27 -0.96
C ALA A 77 16.56 -5.13 -1.69
N GLY A 78 16.39 -3.98 -1.03
CA GLY A 78 15.72 -2.80 -1.61
C GLY A 78 14.31 -2.55 -1.06
N GLY A 79 13.90 -3.20 0.03
CA GLY A 79 12.61 -2.98 0.69
C GLY A 79 12.45 -1.60 1.31
N HIS A 80 11.30 -1.35 1.90
CA HIS A 80 10.98 -0.10 2.59
C HIS A 80 10.93 -0.31 4.11
N LEU A 81 11.17 0.76 4.87
CA LEU A 81 11.11 0.73 6.35
C LEU A 81 9.78 0.18 6.88
N THR A 82 8.66 0.54 6.25
CA THR A 82 7.32 0.11 6.68
C THR A 82 6.99 -1.34 6.33
N HIS A 83 7.90 -2.07 5.68
CA HIS A 83 7.73 -3.50 5.37
C HIS A 83 8.34 -4.41 6.45
N GLY A 84 8.34 -3.98 7.70
CA GLY A 84 8.80 -4.79 8.83
C GLY A 84 10.21 -4.48 9.32
N ALA A 85 10.86 -3.40 8.88
CA ALA A 85 12.20 -3.08 9.35
C ALA A 85 12.21 -2.81 10.88
N ARG A 86 13.21 -3.36 11.60
CA ARG A 86 13.31 -3.30 13.07
C ARG A 86 13.12 -1.92 13.68
N PRO A 87 13.70 -0.81 13.15
CA PRO A 87 13.52 0.50 13.74
C PRO A 87 12.13 1.10 13.49
N ASN A 88 11.39 0.58 12.52
CA ASN A 88 10.07 1.04 12.16
C ASN A 88 8.98 0.43 13.06
N GLN A 89 7.83 1.10 13.14
CA GLN A 89 6.67 0.61 13.87
C GLN A 89 6.25 -0.79 13.40
N SER A 90 6.28 -1.07 12.09
CA SER A 90 5.94 -2.37 11.53
C SER A 90 6.84 -3.50 12.04
N GLY A 91 8.14 -3.24 12.21
CA GLY A 91 9.07 -4.21 12.78
C GLY A 91 9.03 -4.32 14.31
N LYS A 92 8.37 -3.38 15.00
CA LYS A 92 8.16 -3.42 16.46
C LYS A 92 6.85 -4.08 16.86
N TRP A 93 5.82 -3.94 16.02
CA TRP A 93 4.48 -4.42 16.32
C TRP A 93 4.20 -5.81 15.79
N PHE A 94 4.88 -6.21 14.70
CA PHE A 94 4.64 -7.46 14.00
C PHE A 94 5.85 -8.38 14.08
N ASN A 95 5.61 -9.68 13.94
CA ASN A 95 6.65 -10.65 13.69
C ASN A 95 7.06 -10.56 12.21
N ALA A 96 8.06 -9.73 11.91
CA ALA A 96 8.47 -9.42 10.55
C ALA A 96 9.47 -10.46 10.03
N VAL A 97 9.09 -11.18 8.99
CA VAL A 97 9.92 -12.07 8.18
C VAL A 97 10.27 -11.35 6.89
N HIS A 98 11.52 -11.50 6.43
CA HIS A 98 11.98 -10.79 5.25
C HIS A 98 12.46 -11.75 4.17
N TYR A 99 11.93 -11.56 2.95
CA TYR A 99 12.48 -12.17 1.76
C TYR A 99 13.55 -11.27 1.12
N GLY A 100 14.42 -11.87 0.36
CA GLY A 100 15.52 -11.20 -0.34
C GLY A 100 15.54 -11.52 -1.82
N VAL A 101 16.68 -11.27 -2.43
CA VAL A 101 16.98 -11.65 -3.83
C VAL A 101 17.94 -12.82 -3.86
N ARG A 102 17.72 -13.75 -4.76
CA ARG A 102 18.64 -14.85 -5.02
C ARG A 102 19.94 -14.32 -5.66
N LYS A 103 21.07 -14.85 -5.25
CA LYS A 103 22.38 -14.40 -5.76
C LYS A 103 22.60 -14.77 -7.22
N GLU A 104 21.99 -15.87 -7.66
CA GLU A 104 22.19 -16.47 -8.97
C GLU A 104 21.58 -15.63 -10.11
N ASP A 105 20.41 -15.04 -9.86
CA ASP A 105 19.62 -14.36 -10.90
C ASP A 105 19.04 -13.01 -10.48
N GLY A 106 19.15 -12.67 -9.17
CA GLY A 106 18.61 -11.45 -8.60
C GLY A 106 17.06 -11.41 -8.57
N LEU A 107 16.40 -12.57 -8.67
CA LEU A 107 14.96 -12.68 -8.51
C LEU A 107 14.59 -12.85 -7.04
N LEU A 108 13.34 -12.54 -6.73
CA LEU A 108 12.81 -12.68 -5.38
C LEU A 108 12.58 -14.14 -5.02
N ASP A 109 12.85 -14.48 -3.77
CA ASP A 109 12.65 -15.82 -3.21
C ASP A 109 11.81 -15.70 -1.94
N MET A 110 10.49 -15.86 -2.09
CA MET A 110 9.55 -15.68 -0.98
C MET A 110 8.65 -16.91 -0.72
N ASP A 111 8.55 -17.83 -1.68
CA ASP A 111 7.62 -18.95 -1.60
C ASP A 111 7.89 -19.85 -0.39
N GLN A 112 9.15 -20.28 -0.22
CA GLN A 112 9.54 -21.10 0.92
C GLN A 112 9.28 -20.39 2.25
N LEU A 113 9.61 -19.10 2.36
CA LEU A 113 9.41 -18.31 3.58
C LEU A 113 7.92 -18.14 3.91
N ALA A 114 7.07 -17.95 2.90
CA ALA A 114 5.64 -17.87 3.10
C ALA A 114 5.07 -19.20 3.66
N LYS A 115 5.48 -20.32 3.09
CA LYS A 115 5.06 -21.66 3.55
C LYS A 115 5.57 -21.99 4.96
N GLU A 116 6.80 -21.62 5.29
CA GLU A 116 7.42 -21.88 6.60
C GLU A 116 6.79 -21.01 7.71
N HIS A 117 6.57 -19.71 7.42
CA HIS A 117 6.18 -18.75 8.46
C HIS A 117 4.70 -18.42 8.51
N GLN A 118 3.90 -18.83 7.52
CA GLN A 118 2.44 -18.64 7.46
C GLN A 118 2.03 -17.21 7.81
N PRO A 119 2.50 -16.19 7.06
CA PRO A 119 2.19 -14.80 7.36
C PRO A 119 0.69 -14.52 7.27
N LYS A 120 0.21 -13.52 8.01
CA LYS A 120 -1.14 -12.98 7.85
C LYS A 120 -1.22 -11.92 6.75
N LEU A 121 -0.08 -11.31 6.42
CA LEU A 121 0.03 -10.31 5.36
C LEU A 121 1.36 -10.48 4.62
N SER A 122 1.29 -10.61 3.30
CA SER A 122 2.44 -10.56 2.39
C SER A 122 2.48 -9.20 1.69
N ILE A 123 3.65 -8.59 1.63
CA ILE A 123 3.84 -7.24 1.08
C ILE A 123 4.76 -7.33 -0.14
N ALA A 124 4.25 -6.97 -1.31
CA ALA A 124 5.05 -6.71 -2.49
C ALA A 124 5.26 -5.20 -2.65
N GLY A 125 6.52 -4.78 -2.70
CA GLY A 125 6.88 -3.37 -2.83
C GLY A 125 8.34 -3.14 -2.50
N PHE A 126 8.89 -2.07 -3.02
CA PHE A 126 10.31 -1.78 -2.88
C PHE A 126 10.59 -0.28 -2.93
N SER A 127 11.77 0.08 -2.44
CA SER A 127 12.38 1.40 -2.66
C SER A 127 13.46 1.35 -3.74
N ALA A 128 14.15 0.21 -3.89
CA ALA A 128 15.31 0.06 -4.77
C ALA A 128 15.42 -1.38 -5.31
N TYR A 129 14.53 -1.74 -6.22
CA TYR A 129 14.56 -3.00 -6.95
C TYR A 129 14.29 -2.73 -8.43
N SER A 130 15.18 -3.17 -9.32
CA SER A 130 15.16 -2.76 -10.72
C SER A 130 14.35 -3.67 -11.65
N ARG A 131 13.86 -4.80 -11.15
CA ARG A 131 13.10 -5.76 -11.94
C ARG A 131 11.60 -5.58 -11.72
N VAL A 132 10.81 -6.10 -12.65
CA VAL A 132 9.35 -6.13 -12.55
C VAL A 132 8.92 -7.18 -11.51
N LEU A 133 7.95 -6.82 -10.67
CA LEU A 133 7.31 -7.76 -9.75
C LEU A 133 6.17 -8.50 -10.47
N ASP A 134 6.12 -9.80 -10.29
CA ASP A 134 5.00 -10.63 -10.74
C ASP A 134 3.92 -10.66 -9.65
N PHE A 135 2.97 -9.72 -9.70
CA PHE A 135 1.90 -9.62 -8.73
C PHE A 135 0.98 -10.85 -8.72
N LYS A 136 0.87 -11.55 -9.86
CA LYS A 136 0.10 -12.79 -9.93
C LYS A 136 0.74 -13.89 -9.10
N ALA A 137 2.04 -14.11 -9.28
CA ALA A 137 2.78 -15.11 -8.50
C ALA A 137 2.73 -14.79 -7.00
N PHE A 138 2.90 -13.51 -6.61
CA PHE A 138 2.74 -13.08 -5.21
C PHE A 138 1.35 -13.41 -4.65
N ARG A 139 0.30 -13.18 -5.45
CA ARG A 139 -1.07 -13.48 -5.03
C ARG A 139 -1.29 -14.98 -4.85
N GLU A 140 -0.81 -15.80 -5.77
CA GLU A 140 -0.92 -17.27 -5.68
C GLU A 140 -0.25 -17.81 -4.41
N ILE A 141 0.94 -17.31 -4.08
CA ILE A 141 1.63 -17.67 -2.84
C ILE A 141 0.87 -17.19 -1.59
N ALA A 142 0.34 -15.97 -1.62
CA ALA A 142 -0.45 -15.43 -0.51
C ALA A 142 -1.72 -16.26 -0.26
N ASP A 143 -2.43 -16.64 -1.32
CA ASP A 143 -3.63 -17.47 -1.24
C ASP A 143 -3.31 -18.88 -0.70
N GLU A 144 -2.17 -19.47 -1.09
CA GLU A 144 -1.75 -20.80 -0.61
C GLU A 144 -1.58 -20.83 0.92
N VAL A 145 -1.14 -19.73 1.53
CA VAL A 145 -0.93 -19.64 2.98
C VAL A 145 -2.05 -18.87 3.72
N GLY A 146 -3.10 -18.45 3.02
CA GLY A 146 -4.22 -17.72 3.60
C GLY A 146 -3.85 -16.31 4.08
N ALA A 147 -2.90 -15.65 3.42
CA ALA A 147 -2.45 -14.31 3.73
C ALA A 147 -3.18 -13.24 2.91
N TYR A 148 -3.39 -12.07 3.50
CA TYR A 148 -3.69 -10.89 2.70
C TYR A 148 -2.49 -10.50 1.85
N PHE A 149 -2.74 -9.94 0.67
CA PHE A 149 -1.72 -9.46 -0.25
C PHE A 149 -1.80 -7.94 -0.42
N LEU A 150 -0.80 -7.23 0.10
CA LEU A 150 -0.62 -5.79 -0.03
C LEU A 150 0.43 -5.49 -1.09
N VAL A 151 0.12 -4.61 -2.03
CA VAL A 151 1.08 -4.03 -2.96
C VAL A 151 1.36 -2.58 -2.58
N ASP A 152 2.58 -2.28 -2.13
CA ASP A 152 3.07 -0.91 -1.97
C ASP A 152 3.76 -0.48 -3.27
N MET A 153 3.01 0.22 -4.14
CA MET A 153 3.52 0.66 -5.44
C MET A 153 4.10 2.07 -5.44
N ALA A 154 4.42 2.64 -4.27
CA ALA A 154 4.81 4.04 -4.12
C ALA A 154 5.92 4.49 -5.08
N HIS A 155 6.93 3.65 -5.32
CA HIS A 155 8.04 3.98 -6.23
C HIS A 155 7.70 3.85 -7.72
N VAL A 156 6.71 3.05 -8.07
CA VAL A 156 6.34 2.76 -9.47
C VAL A 156 4.95 3.26 -9.86
N ALA A 157 4.22 3.92 -8.97
CA ALA A 157 2.84 4.33 -9.21
C ALA A 157 2.66 5.18 -10.49
N GLY A 158 3.61 6.04 -10.80
CA GLY A 158 3.60 6.81 -12.05
C GLY A 158 3.80 5.94 -13.29
N LEU A 159 4.60 4.87 -13.19
CA LEU A 159 4.79 3.90 -14.27
C LEU A 159 3.56 3.01 -14.44
N VAL A 160 2.91 2.61 -13.33
CA VAL A 160 1.62 1.89 -13.35
C VAL A 160 0.56 2.75 -14.04
N ALA A 161 0.40 4.00 -13.64
CA ALA A 161 -0.54 4.94 -14.25
C ALA A 161 -0.27 5.18 -15.74
N GLY A 162 1.01 5.16 -16.16
CA GLY A 162 1.43 5.29 -17.54
C GLY A 162 1.46 3.98 -18.34
N GLY A 163 1.03 2.86 -17.77
CA GLY A 163 1.02 1.55 -18.45
C GLY A 163 2.41 0.96 -18.70
N GLN A 164 3.45 1.45 -18.02
CA GLN A 164 4.84 1.00 -18.17
C GLN A 164 5.29 0.04 -17.05
N TYR A 165 4.41 -0.27 -16.11
CA TYR A 165 4.61 -1.24 -15.06
C TYR A 165 3.28 -1.96 -14.81
N PRO A 166 3.27 -3.24 -14.43
CA PRO A 166 2.03 -3.98 -14.17
C PRO A 166 1.15 -3.29 -13.14
N SER A 167 -0.15 -3.28 -13.37
CA SER A 167 -1.12 -2.87 -12.35
C SER A 167 -1.17 -3.90 -11.23
N PRO A 168 -1.25 -3.49 -9.95
CA PRO A 168 -1.50 -4.42 -8.86
C PRO A 168 -2.87 -5.10 -8.97
N PHE A 169 -3.84 -4.45 -9.60
CA PHE A 169 -5.16 -5.01 -9.82
C PHE A 169 -5.21 -5.83 -11.13
N PRO A 170 -5.85 -7.01 -11.11
CA PRO A 170 -6.77 -7.56 -10.11
C PRO A 170 -6.13 -8.43 -9.00
N HIS A 171 -4.83 -8.44 -8.84
CA HIS A 171 -4.13 -9.42 -7.99
C HIS A 171 -4.09 -9.01 -6.50
N ALA A 172 -3.84 -7.74 -6.20
CA ALA A 172 -3.74 -7.26 -4.82
C ALA A 172 -5.10 -7.26 -4.11
N HIS A 173 -5.13 -7.66 -2.84
CA HIS A 173 -6.26 -7.37 -1.96
C HIS A 173 -6.34 -5.87 -1.66
N VAL A 174 -5.18 -5.26 -1.38
CA VAL A 174 -5.04 -3.83 -1.14
C VAL A 174 -3.79 -3.32 -1.84
N ALA A 175 -3.86 -2.13 -2.42
CA ALA A 175 -2.69 -1.42 -2.90
C ALA A 175 -2.54 -0.10 -2.15
N THR A 176 -1.29 0.28 -1.86
CA THR A 176 -0.95 1.59 -1.30
C THR A 176 0.02 2.33 -2.19
N THR A 177 0.01 3.64 -2.11
CA THR A 177 1.01 4.48 -2.78
C THR A 177 1.22 5.79 -2.05
N THR A 178 2.34 6.44 -2.36
CA THR A 178 2.52 7.88 -2.15
C THR A 178 2.08 8.65 -3.39
N THR A 179 1.77 9.92 -3.22
CA THR A 179 1.40 10.80 -4.35
C THR A 179 2.59 11.63 -4.86
N HIS A 180 3.71 11.67 -4.16
CA HIS A 180 4.83 12.61 -4.38
C HIS A 180 6.13 11.99 -4.92
N LYS A 181 6.10 10.72 -5.37
CA LYS A 181 7.24 10.05 -6.03
C LYS A 181 7.05 10.06 -7.55
N THR A 182 7.08 8.93 -8.21
CA THR A 182 6.88 8.85 -9.67
C THR A 182 5.51 9.38 -10.13
N LEU A 183 4.50 9.39 -9.26
CA LEU A 183 3.20 10.00 -9.55
C LEU A 183 3.23 11.54 -9.63
N ARG A 184 4.28 12.19 -9.12
CA ARG A 184 4.58 13.63 -9.23
C ARG A 184 3.53 14.57 -8.63
N GLY A 185 2.76 14.10 -7.66
CA GLY A 185 1.77 14.91 -6.94
C GLY A 185 2.32 15.59 -5.68
N PRO A 186 1.47 16.30 -4.95
CA PRO A 186 1.79 16.81 -3.62
C PRO A 186 2.01 15.67 -2.63
N ARG A 187 2.59 15.95 -1.46
CA ARG A 187 2.76 14.94 -0.42
C ARG A 187 1.43 14.41 0.06
N GLY A 188 1.33 13.10 0.10
CA GLY A 188 0.17 12.36 0.54
C GLY A 188 0.34 10.88 0.29
N GLY A 189 -0.67 10.11 0.65
CA GLY A 189 -0.77 8.68 0.38
C GLY A 189 -2.18 8.30 -0.04
N MET A 190 -2.32 7.10 -0.57
CA MET A 190 -3.62 6.52 -0.93
C MET A 190 -3.65 5.04 -0.55
N ILE A 191 -4.84 4.57 -0.21
CA ILE A 191 -5.17 3.16 -0.04
C ILE A 191 -6.24 2.82 -1.06
N MET A 192 -6.10 1.72 -1.77
CA MET A 192 -6.99 1.31 -2.86
C MET A 192 -7.31 -0.17 -2.74
N THR A 193 -8.54 -0.54 -3.03
CA THR A 193 -8.98 -1.94 -3.08
C THR A 193 -10.14 -2.13 -4.06
N ASN A 194 -10.34 -3.37 -4.51
CA ASN A 194 -11.55 -3.79 -5.22
C ASN A 194 -12.45 -4.68 -4.35
N ASP A 195 -12.05 -4.90 -3.10
CA ASP A 195 -12.79 -5.72 -2.14
C ASP A 195 -13.66 -4.83 -1.25
N ALA A 196 -14.98 -5.02 -1.32
CA ALA A 196 -15.96 -4.26 -0.55
C ALA A 196 -15.88 -4.53 0.96
N ASP A 197 -15.40 -5.71 1.36
CA ASP A 197 -15.28 -6.07 2.78
C ASP A 197 -14.04 -5.42 3.44
N ILE A 198 -13.10 -4.95 2.62
CA ILE A 198 -11.89 -4.25 3.06
C ILE A 198 -12.08 -2.72 3.02
N ALA A 199 -13.03 -2.20 2.23
CA ALA A 199 -13.21 -0.78 1.90
C ALA A 199 -13.75 0.10 3.04
#